data_e9ccd6e4a94502dcb419991b883b0b3d
#
_entry.id   e9ccd6e4a94502dcb419991b883b0b3d
#
_cell.length_a   1.000
_cell.length_b   1.000
_cell.length_c   1.000
_cell.angle_alpha   90.00
_cell.angle_beta   90.00
_cell.angle_gamma   90.00
#
_symmetry.space_group_name_H-M   'P 1'
#
loop_
_entity.id
_entity.type
_entity.pdbx_description
1 polymer ?
#
loop_
_entity_poly.entity_id
_entity_poly.type
_entity_poly.pdbx_seq_one_letter_code
_entity_poly.pdbx_strand_id
1 'polypeptide(L)'
;APCPERGWPAGTARHARPFSGTVGAAMAEENPKYRYDANLAAQIEPRWQKAWEEQGTFRQPNPGEPGFDASRPKFYCLDMFPYPSGDGLHVGHPEGYTATDILSRFKRMRGFNVLHPMGWDAFGLPAEQYAIQTGVHPAKTTQRAIENFRRQLKRFGFSYDWSREFGTIDPDYYRYTQWIFLQIYGAFFDTTRDKARPITELIA
;
A
#
# COMPACT_ATOMS: atom_id res chain seq x y z
N ALA A 1 -6.54 -33.65 14.97
CA ALA A 1 -7.65 -34.24 14.20
C ALA A 1 -7.63 -33.60 12.81
N PRO A 2 -7.59 -34.36 11.70
CA PRO A 2 -7.60 -33.78 10.35
C PRO A 2 -8.98 -33.24 10.00
N CYS A 3 -8.99 -32.13 9.28
CA CYS A 3 -10.19 -31.46 8.77
C CYS A 3 -10.83 -32.31 7.65
N PRO A 4 -12.14 -32.53 7.61
CA PRO A 4 -12.76 -33.31 6.56
C PRO A 4 -12.82 -32.53 5.25
N GLU A 5 -12.29 -33.11 4.19
CA GLU A 5 -12.42 -32.65 2.81
C GLU A 5 -13.90 -32.70 2.37
N ARG A 6 -14.50 -31.55 2.18
CA ARG A 6 -15.80 -31.42 1.50
C ARG A 6 -15.58 -31.28 0.01
N GLY A 7 -15.77 -32.38 -0.72
CA GLY A 7 -15.79 -32.39 -2.17
C GLY A 7 -16.93 -31.50 -2.71
N TRP A 8 -16.60 -30.63 -3.65
CA TRP A 8 -17.56 -29.88 -4.44
C TRP A 8 -18.19 -30.79 -5.49
N PRO A 9 -19.53 -30.79 -5.69
CA PRO A 9 -20.16 -31.56 -6.75
C PRO A 9 -19.70 -31.02 -8.12
N ALA A 10 -19.30 -31.91 -9.00
CA ALA A 10 -18.95 -31.61 -10.38
C ALA A 10 -20.17 -31.01 -11.11
N GLY A 11 -20.15 -29.71 -11.33
CA GLY A 11 -21.14 -29.00 -12.11
C GLY A 11 -20.99 -29.38 -13.59
N THR A 12 -22.06 -29.88 -14.18
CA THR A 12 -22.18 -30.17 -15.60
C THR A 12 -21.86 -28.92 -16.43
N ALA A 13 -20.85 -28.99 -17.27
CA ALA A 13 -20.50 -27.97 -18.24
C ALA A 13 -21.68 -27.74 -19.19
N ARG A 14 -22.40 -26.63 -19.00
CA ARG A 14 -23.36 -26.17 -20.02
C ARG A 14 -22.55 -25.52 -21.15
N HIS A 15 -22.65 -26.06 -22.35
CA HIS A 15 -22.08 -25.50 -23.56
C HIS A 15 -22.51 -24.02 -23.68
N ALA A 16 -21.55 -23.11 -23.60
CA ALA A 16 -21.74 -21.70 -23.90
C ALA A 16 -22.04 -21.62 -25.42
N ARG A 17 -23.22 -21.14 -25.80
CA ARG A 17 -23.52 -20.79 -27.18
C ARG A 17 -22.64 -19.61 -27.60
N PRO A 18 -22.05 -19.59 -28.80
CA PRO A 18 -21.31 -18.45 -29.27
C PRO A 18 -22.27 -17.26 -29.41
N PHE A 19 -21.91 -16.16 -28.75
CA PHE A 19 -22.62 -14.89 -28.87
C PHE A 19 -22.27 -14.26 -30.25
N SER A 20 -23.05 -14.57 -31.28
CA SER A 20 -23.00 -13.86 -32.56
C SER A 20 -24.08 -12.77 -32.54
N GLY A 21 -23.78 -11.68 -31.90
CA GLY A 21 -24.59 -10.46 -31.97
C GLY A 21 -23.72 -9.34 -32.51
N THR A 22 -24.01 -8.90 -33.71
CA THR A 22 -23.54 -7.63 -34.28
C THR A 22 -23.94 -6.51 -33.31
N VAL A 23 -22.99 -6.00 -32.54
CA VAL A 23 -23.16 -4.77 -31.75
C VAL A 23 -23.06 -3.60 -32.74
N GLY A 24 -24.17 -3.31 -33.36
CA GLY A 24 -24.33 -2.22 -34.29
C GLY A 24 -25.73 -1.65 -34.21
N ALA A 25 -26.09 -1.15 -33.02
CA ALA A 25 -27.17 -0.19 -32.88
C ALA A 25 -26.65 0.94 -32.04
N ALA A 26 -26.57 2.13 -32.60
CA ALA A 26 -26.36 3.35 -31.91
C ALA A 26 -27.40 3.45 -30.77
N MET A 27 -27.00 3.10 -29.56
CA MET A 27 -27.76 3.47 -28.38
C MET A 27 -27.66 4.98 -28.31
N ALA A 28 -28.76 5.67 -28.68
CA ALA A 28 -28.94 7.06 -28.34
C ALA A 28 -28.59 7.20 -26.83
N GLU A 29 -27.57 7.94 -26.52
CA GLU A 29 -27.18 8.24 -25.15
C GLU A 29 -28.27 9.12 -24.52
N GLU A 30 -29.32 8.49 -24.01
CA GLU A 30 -30.03 9.09 -22.90
C GLU A 30 -29.04 9.12 -21.74
N ASN A 31 -28.39 10.27 -21.55
CA ASN A 31 -27.53 10.51 -20.39
C ASN A 31 -28.45 10.47 -19.14
N PRO A 32 -28.54 9.37 -18.40
CA PRO A 32 -29.48 9.27 -17.31
C PRO A 32 -29.10 10.34 -16.29
N LYS A 33 -30.08 11.15 -15.86
CA LYS A 33 -29.96 12.30 -14.96
C LYS A 33 -29.11 12.02 -13.68
N TYR A 34 -28.83 10.75 -13.39
CA TYR A 34 -28.13 10.28 -12.21
C TYR A 34 -26.91 9.40 -12.53
N ARG A 35 -26.40 9.43 -13.77
CA ARG A 35 -25.20 8.68 -14.12
C ARG A 35 -23.96 9.35 -13.50
N TYR A 36 -23.18 8.60 -12.74
CA TYR A 36 -21.89 9.04 -12.25
C TYR A 36 -20.87 8.96 -13.40
N ASP A 37 -20.59 10.10 -14.00
CA ASP A 37 -19.64 10.24 -15.10
C ASP A 37 -18.34 10.93 -14.66
N ALA A 38 -17.38 11.01 -15.57
CA ALA A 38 -16.07 11.61 -15.29
C ALA A 38 -16.15 13.09 -14.87
N ASN A 39 -17.12 13.86 -15.40
CA ASN A 39 -17.29 15.27 -15.06
C ASN A 39 -17.82 15.42 -13.63
N LEU A 40 -18.82 14.62 -13.28
CA LEU A 40 -19.37 14.58 -11.93
C LEU A 40 -18.34 14.08 -10.92
N ALA A 41 -17.59 13.03 -11.26
CA ALA A 41 -16.49 12.52 -10.46
C ALA A 41 -15.42 13.59 -10.19
N ALA A 42 -15.03 14.35 -11.23
CA ALA A 42 -14.04 15.42 -11.09
C ALA A 42 -14.48 16.56 -10.17
N GLN A 43 -15.79 16.75 -9.97
CA GLN A 43 -16.34 17.74 -9.07
C GLN A 43 -16.51 17.23 -7.63
N ILE A 44 -16.99 16.00 -7.49
CA ILE A 44 -17.37 15.43 -6.17
C ILE A 44 -16.15 14.88 -5.43
N GLU A 45 -15.33 14.05 -6.11
CA GLU A 45 -14.26 13.31 -5.45
C GLU A 45 -13.19 14.22 -4.82
N PRO A 46 -12.63 15.24 -5.50
CA PRO A 46 -11.64 16.11 -4.88
C PRO A 46 -12.16 16.87 -3.67
N ARG A 47 -13.44 17.25 -3.70
CA ARG A 47 -14.09 17.92 -2.58
C ARG A 47 -14.13 17.03 -1.34
N TRP A 48 -14.52 15.77 -1.50
CA TRP A 48 -14.60 14.84 -0.38
C TRP A 48 -13.21 14.39 0.09
N GLN A 49 -12.29 14.16 -0.82
CA GLN A 49 -10.90 13.83 -0.47
C GLN A 49 -10.27 14.93 0.39
N LYS A 50 -10.47 16.20 0.01
CA LYS A 50 -10.02 17.34 0.79
C LYS A 50 -10.69 17.41 2.17
N ALA A 51 -12.00 17.21 2.25
CA ALA A 51 -12.73 17.19 3.51
C ALA A 51 -12.24 16.08 4.45
N TRP A 52 -11.98 14.87 3.94
CA TRP A 52 -11.43 13.76 4.73
C TRP A 52 -10.02 14.06 5.26
N GLU A 53 -9.18 14.71 4.46
CA GLU A 53 -7.83 15.10 4.87
C GLU A 53 -7.88 16.18 5.99
N GLU A 54 -8.67 17.23 5.80
CA GLU A 54 -8.84 18.32 6.77
C GLU A 54 -9.43 17.85 8.11
N GLN A 55 -10.35 16.89 8.06
CA GLN A 55 -10.98 16.31 9.26
C GLN A 55 -10.17 15.18 9.89
N GLY A 56 -9.10 14.70 9.25
CA GLY A 56 -8.35 13.53 9.69
C GLY A 56 -9.22 12.27 9.76
N THR A 57 -10.19 12.11 8.83
CA THR A 57 -11.23 11.06 8.88
C THR A 57 -10.65 9.65 9.02
N PHE A 58 -9.49 9.40 8.46
CA PHE A 58 -8.83 8.08 8.47
C PHE A 58 -7.64 7.99 9.45
N ARG A 59 -7.39 9.07 10.21
CA ARG A 59 -6.34 9.07 11.22
C ARG A 59 -6.70 8.11 12.34
N GLN A 60 -5.76 7.22 12.70
CA GLN A 60 -5.89 6.31 13.82
C GLN A 60 -5.01 6.81 15.00
N PRO A 61 -5.62 7.31 16.09
CA PRO A 61 -4.88 7.68 17.28
C PRO A 61 -4.12 6.49 17.89
N ASN A 62 -2.98 6.76 18.53
CA ASN A 62 -2.27 5.76 19.33
C ASN A 62 -3.00 5.51 20.66
N PRO A 63 -2.73 4.35 21.31
CA PRO A 63 -3.11 4.16 22.71
C PRO A 63 -2.61 5.31 23.58
N GLY A 64 -3.51 5.93 24.34
CA GLY A 64 -3.22 7.07 25.19
C GLY A 64 -3.36 8.44 24.53
N GLU A 65 -3.53 8.53 23.21
CA GLU A 65 -3.85 9.78 22.55
C GLU A 65 -5.36 10.12 22.63
N PRO A 66 -5.72 11.41 22.58
CA PRO A 66 -7.11 11.83 22.49
C PRO A 66 -7.83 11.20 21.30
N GLY A 67 -9.02 10.67 21.52
CA GLY A 67 -9.82 9.99 20.49
C GLY A 67 -9.52 8.50 20.31
N PHE A 68 -8.54 7.93 21.03
CA PHE A 68 -8.33 6.48 21.05
C PHE A 68 -9.35 5.80 21.96
N ASP A 69 -10.10 4.85 21.41
CA ASP A 69 -11.06 4.04 22.15
C ASP A 69 -10.48 2.63 22.44
N ALA A 70 -10.04 2.41 23.69
CA ALA A 70 -9.43 1.15 24.11
C ALA A 70 -10.39 -0.03 24.12
N SER A 71 -11.71 0.20 24.10
CA SER A 71 -12.74 -0.85 24.05
C SER A 71 -12.88 -1.48 22.67
N ARG A 72 -12.44 -0.77 21.63
CA ARG A 72 -12.49 -1.26 20.24
C ARG A 72 -11.36 -2.21 19.93
N PRO A 73 -11.63 -3.33 19.23
CA PRO A 73 -10.57 -4.22 18.79
C PRO A 73 -9.67 -3.52 17.75
N LYS A 74 -8.38 -3.81 17.81
CA LYS A 74 -7.39 -3.26 16.87
C LYS A 74 -7.38 -4.06 15.58
N PHE A 75 -7.22 -3.37 14.46
CA PHE A 75 -7.01 -3.96 13.15
C PHE A 75 -5.91 -3.22 12.41
N TYR A 76 -4.83 -3.92 12.11
CA TYR A 76 -3.71 -3.39 11.34
C TYR A 76 -3.79 -3.94 9.92
N CYS A 77 -4.07 -3.08 8.95
CA CYS A 77 -4.13 -3.43 7.55
C CYS A 77 -2.84 -3.01 6.86
N LEU A 78 -1.98 -3.99 6.59
CA LEU A 78 -0.76 -3.78 5.81
C LEU A 78 -1.05 -4.00 4.34
N ASP A 79 -0.46 -3.16 3.52
CA ASP A 79 -0.40 -3.30 2.08
C ASP A 79 1.05 -3.38 1.63
N MET A 80 1.29 -3.95 0.46
CA MET A 80 2.61 -3.89 -0.15
C MET A 80 2.82 -2.48 -0.69
N PHE A 81 3.63 -1.69 0.01
CA PHE A 81 3.91 -0.32 -0.39
C PHE A 81 4.75 -0.26 -1.68
N PRO A 82 4.50 0.72 -2.58
CA PRO A 82 5.09 0.75 -3.90
C PRO A 82 6.56 1.16 -3.86
N TYR A 83 7.33 0.70 -4.84
CA TYR A 83 8.62 1.25 -5.20
C TYR A 83 8.40 2.48 -6.12
N PRO A 84 8.74 3.70 -5.69
CA PRO A 84 8.46 4.92 -6.44
C PRO A 84 9.47 5.07 -7.60
N SER A 85 9.24 4.32 -8.68
CA SER A 85 10.04 4.36 -9.90
C SER A 85 9.23 4.85 -11.10
N GLY A 86 9.91 5.42 -12.09
CA GLY A 86 9.29 5.88 -13.32
C GLY A 86 8.26 7.01 -13.14
N ASP A 87 7.27 7.04 -14.02
CA ASP A 87 6.32 8.15 -14.13
C ASP A 87 5.09 8.02 -13.20
N GLY A 88 5.01 6.98 -12.39
CA GLY A 88 3.92 6.79 -11.46
C GLY A 88 3.38 5.38 -11.36
N LEU A 89 2.15 5.26 -10.82
CA LEU A 89 1.48 3.99 -10.60
C LEU A 89 1.11 3.30 -11.92
N HIS A 90 1.28 1.97 -11.97
CA HIS A 90 0.66 1.13 -12.99
C HIS A 90 -0.63 0.50 -12.43
N VAL A 91 -1.46 -0.07 -13.30
CA VAL A 91 -2.80 -0.60 -12.95
C VAL A 91 -2.79 -1.68 -11.87
N GLY A 92 -1.70 -2.44 -11.72
CA GLY A 92 -1.57 -3.44 -10.67
C GLY A 92 -1.51 -2.86 -9.25
N HIS A 93 -1.03 -1.63 -9.07
CA HIS A 93 -1.01 -0.99 -7.75
C HIS A 93 -2.42 -0.77 -7.19
N PRO A 94 -3.34 -0.05 -7.87
CA PRO A 94 -4.67 0.18 -7.34
C PRO A 94 -5.51 -1.09 -7.23
N GLU A 95 -5.19 -2.19 -7.92
CA GLU A 95 -5.89 -3.47 -7.77
C GLU A 95 -5.78 -3.99 -6.33
N GLY A 96 -4.55 -4.15 -5.82
CA GLY A 96 -4.31 -4.58 -4.43
C GLY A 96 -4.82 -3.56 -3.41
N TYR A 97 -4.53 -2.28 -3.63
CA TYR A 97 -4.91 -1.20 -2.72
C TYR A 97 -6.42 -1.01 -2.59
N THR A 98 -7.18 -1.30 -3.65
CA THR A 98 -8.65 -1.30 -3.57
C THR A 98 -9.16 -2.39 -2.64
N ALA A 99 -8.58 -3.59 -2.69
CA ALA A 99 -8.99 -4.69 -1.81
C ALA A 99 -8.74 -4.37 -0.34
N THR A 100 -7.57 -3.85 0.00
CA THR A 100 -7.22 -3.46 1.38
C THR A 100 -8.02 -2.24 1.86
N ASP A 101 -8.35 -1.32 0.98
CA ASP A 101 -9.22 -0.18 1.28
C ASP A 101 -10.65 -0.61 1.62
N ILE A 102 -11.23 -1.51 0.82
CA ILE A 102 -12.55 -2.10 1.10
C ILE A 102 -12.55 -2.76 2.48
N LEU A 103 -11.54 -3.57 2.77
CA LEU A 103 -11.42 -4.25 4.05
C LEU A 103 -11.27 -3.26 5.21
N SER A 104 -10.45 -2.24 5.05
CA SER A 104 -10.21 -1.21 6.06
C SER A 104 -11.48 -0.40 6.36
N ARG A 105 -12.23 0.00 5.33
CA ARG A 105 -13.54 0.67 5.50
C ARG A 105 -14.56 -0.23 6.17
N PHE A 106 -14.65 -1.49 5.76
CA PHE A 106 -15.54 -2.47 6.40
C PHE A 106 -15.21 -2.63 7.89
N LYS A 107 -13.94 -2.77 8.26
CA LYS A 107 -13.53 -2.89 9.66
C LYS A 107 -13.83 -1.62 10.47
N ARG A 108 -13.64 -0.42 9.91
CA ARG A 108 -14.05 0.82 10.58
C ARG A 108 -15.55 0.87 10.84
N MET A 109 -16.38 0.50 9.86
CA MET A 109 -17.85 0.42 10.03
C MET A 109 -18.26 -0.62 11.06
N ARG A 110 -17.44 -1.66 11.27
CA ARG A 110 -17.65 -2.67 12.33
C ARG A 110 -17.11 -2.25 13.70
N GLY A 111 -16.66 -1.01 13.86
CA GLY A 111 -16.19 -0.45 15.13
C GLY A 111 -14.78 -0.86 15.54
N PHE A 112 -13.91 -1.20 14.62
CA PHE A 112 -12.49 -1.46 14.91
C PHE A 112 -11.68 -0.16 14.93
N ASN A 113 -10.62 -0.14 15.74
CA ASN A 113 -9.50 0.80 15.58
C ASN A 113 -8.65 0.32 14.41
N VAL A 114 -8.74 1.01 13.28
CA VAL A 114 -8.08 0.56 12.03
C VAL A 114 -6.88 1.43 11.73
N LEU A 115 -5.68 0.85 11.76
CA LEU A 115 -4.46 1.45 11.24
C LEU A 115 -4.21 0.93 9.82
N HIS A 116 -4.28 1.81 8.83
CA HIS A 116 -4.02 1.54 7.42
C HIS A 116 -2.98 2.53 6.89
N PRO A 117 -1.68 2.27 7.08
CA PRO A 117 -0.61 3.16 6.67
C PRO A 117 -0.25 2.99 5.19
N MET A 118 0.48 3.96 4.66
CA MET A 118 1.16 3.89 3.37
C MET A 118 2.64 4.23 3.56
N GLY A 119 3.48 3.68 2.69
CA GLY A 119 4.91 3.95 2.71
C GLY A 119 5.54 3.83 1.32
N TRP A 120 6.88 3.99 1.28
CA TRP A 120 7.67 4.00 0.05
C TRP A 120 8.86 3.07 0.21
N ASP A 121 8.96 2.06 -0.66
CA ASP A 121 10.18 1.27 -0.83
C ASP A 121 11.11 2.03 -1.77
N ALA A 122 12.03 2.81 -1.20
CA ALA A 122 12.64 3.90 -1.93
C ALA A 122 14.16 3.77 -2.16
N PHE A 123 14.80 2.73 -1.66
CA PHE A 123 16.16 2.37 -2.02
C PHE A 123 16.19 1.47 -3.25
N GLY A 124 17.24 1.57 -4.05
CA GLY A 124 17.46 0.58 -5.07
C GLY A 124 18.32 1.04 -6.25
N LEU A 125 18.82 0.04 -6.95
CA LEU A 125 19.68 0.16 -8.11
C LEU A 125 19.11 1.06 -9.25
N PRO A 126 17.80 1.06 -9.55
CA PRO A 126 17.25 1.93 -10.59
C PRO A 126 17.49 3.42 -10.34
N ALA A 127 17.32 3.88 -9.09
CA ALA A 127 17.58 5.29 -8.74
C ALA A 127 19.07 5.63 -8.81
N GLU A 128 19.94 4.71 -8.42
CA GLU A 128 21.39 4.87 -8.47
C GLU A 128 21.89 4.90 -9.91
N GLN A 129 21.44 4.00 -10.77
CA GLN A 129 21.81 3.99 -12.19
C GLN A 129 21.32 5.24 -12.92
N TYR A 130 20.11 5.70 -12.62
CA TYR A 130 19.63 6.97 -13.16
C TYR A 130 20.52 8.15 -12.74
N ALA A 131 20.98 8.15 -11.49
CA ALA A 131 21.90 9.16 -11.00
C ALA A 131 23.26 9.14 -11.74
N ILE A 132 23.80 7.95 -12.01
CA ILE A 132 25.05 7.79 -12.78
C ILE A 132 24.89 8.34 -14.22
N GLN A 133 23.75 8.04 -14.86
CA GLN A 133 23.47 8.45 -16.24
C GLN A 133 23.21 9.96 -16.39
N THR A 134 22.55 10.55 -15.40
CA THR A 134 22.04 11.93 -15.51
C THR A 134 22.80 12.95 -14.67
N GLY A 135 23.65 12.52 -13.75
CA GLY A 135 24.30 13.36 -12.75
C GLY A 135 23.36 13.93 -11.68
N VAL A 136 22.10 13.47 -11.64
CA VAL A 136 21.11 13.92 -10.66
C VAL A 136 21.18 13.04 -9.40
N HIS A 137 21.35 13.65 -8.24
CA HIS A 137 21.43 12.93 -6.97
C HIS A 137 20.17 12.06 -6.73
N PRO A 138 20.32 10.77 -6.35
CA PRO A 138 19.19 9.83 -6.21
C PRO A 138 18.06 10.35 -5.33
N ALA A 139 18.37 11.01 -4.22
CA ALA A 139 17.37 11.56 -3.30
C ALA A 139 16.41 12.54 -3.99
N LYS A 140 16.88 13.37 -4.94
CA LYS A 140 16.03 14.33 -5.66
C LYS A 140 15.03 13.62 -6.57
N THR A 141 15.49 12.60 -7.27
CA THR A 141 14.66 11.81 -8.18
C THR A 141 13.63 11.02 -7.40
N THR A 142 14.05 10.35 -6.34
CA THR A 142 13.18 9.55 -5.47
C THR A 142 12.12 10.41 -4.80
N GLN A 143 12.48 11.58 -4.26
CA GLN A 143 11.53 12.49 -3.65
C GLN A 143 10.45 12.96 -4.64
N ARG A 144 10.86 13.31 -5.86
CA ARG A 144 9.90 13.68 -6.93
C ARG A 144 8.96 12.52 -7.29
N ALA A 145 9.49 11.30 -7.37
CA ALA A 145 8.67 10.12 -7.63
C ALA A 145 7.66 9.88 -6.49
N ILE A 146 8.08 9.96 -5.22
CA ILE A 146 7.21 9.85 -4.05
C ILE A 146 6.07 10.87 -4.11
N GLU A 147 6.37 12.14 -4.41
CA GLU A 147 5.36 13.19 -4.52
C GLU A 147 4.33 12.89 -5.61
N ASN A 148 4.79 12.36 -6.75
CA ASN A 148 3.90 11.97 -7.84
C ASN A 148 3.01 10.79 -7.45
N PHE A 149 3.58 9.73 -6.87
CA PHE A 149 2.84 8.55 -6.40
C PHE A 149 1.82 8.93 -5.31
N ARG A 150 2.22 9.75 -4.33
CA ARG A 150 1.32 10.25 -3.28
C ARG A 150 0.13 10.98 -3.88
N ARG A 151 0.37 11.88 -4.84
CA ARG A 151 -0.68 12.62 -5.53
C ARG A 151 -1.63 11.69 -6.27
N GLN A 152 -1.11 10.67 -6.96
CA GLN A 152 -1.92 9.69 -7.67
C GLN A 152 -2.74 8.82 -6.71
N LEU A 153 -2.14 8.31 -5.61
CA LEU A 153 -2.86 7.52 -4.60
C LEU A 153 -3.95 8.32 -3.90
N LYS A 154 -3.68 9.57 -3.56
CA LYS A 154 -4.71 10.46 -2.98
C LYS A 154 -5.89 10.66 -3.92
N ARG A 155 -5.65 10.67 -5.24
CA ARG A 155 -6.74 10.82 -6.23
C ARG A 155 -7.71 9.63 -6.27
N PHE A 156 -7.28 8.43 -5.85
CA PHE A 156 -8.18 7.27 -5.67
C PHE A 156 -9.08 7.39 -4.44
N GLY A 157 -8.74 8.26 -3.49
CA GLY A 157 -9.52 8.45 -2.27
C GLY A 157 -9.44 7.28 -1.30
N PHE A 158 -8.36 6.50 -1.33
CA PHE A 158 -8.12 5.42 -0.37
C PHE A 158 -8.08 5.90 1.07
N SER A 159 -8.52 5.06 1.99
CA SER A 159 -8.63 5.36 3.42
C SER A 159 -7.32 5.16 4.19
N TYR A 160 -6.20 5.56 3.59
CA TYR A 160 -4.91 5.55 4.28
C TYR A 160 -4.83 6.61 5.37
N ASP A 161 -4.16 6.26 6.46
CA ASP A 161 -3.72 7.22 7.45
C ASP A 161 -2.41 7.88 7.01
N TRP A 162 -2.51 8.99 6.28
CA TRP A 162 -1.36 9.72 5.76
C TRP A 162 -0.46 10.33 6.85
N SER A 163 -0.93 10.41 8.09
CA SER A 163 -0.08 10.81 9.23
C SER A 163 0.94 9.72 9.60
N ARG A 164 0.76 8.52 9.07
CA ARG A 164 1.64 7.35 9.26
C ARG A 164 2.43 7.01 8.01
N GLU A 165 2.52 7.96 7.07
CA GLU A 165 3.37 7.82 5.90
C GLU A 165 4.85 7.73 6.30
N PHE A 166 5.61 6.83 5.66
CA PHE A 166 7.04 6.65 5.88
C PHE A 166 7.73 6.19 4.59
N GLY A 167 9.04 6.44 4.51
CA GLY A 167 9.88 5.92 3.44
C GLY A 167 11.05 5.11 4.01
N THR A 168 11.46 4.06 3.33
CA THR A 168 12.65 3.30 3.73
C THR A 168 13.93 4.14 3.70
N ILE A 169 13.91 5.26 2.95
CA ILE A 169 14.99 6.26 2.89
C ILE A 169 14.97 7.29 4.02
N ASP A 170 13.96 7.25 4.88
CA ASP A 170 13.91 8.19 6.01
C ASP A 170 14.98 7.81 7.04
N PRO A 171 15.76 8.79 7.57
CA PRO A 171 16.82 8.51 8.53
C PRO A 171 16.34 7.73 9.75
N ASP A 172 15.14 8.05 10.23
CA ASP A 172 14.52 7.37 11.37
C ASP A 172 14.13 5.91 11.07
N TYR A 173 13.97 5.56 9.80
CA TYR A 173 13.72 4.19 9.35
C TYR A 173 15.05 3.44 9.13
N TYR A 174 15.93 3.92 8.25
CA TYR A 174 17.11 3.16 7.84
C TYR A 174 18.19 3.03 8.92
N ARG A 175 18.17 3.86 9.96
CA ARG A 175 19.08 3.69 11.11
C ARG A 175 18.99 2.30 11.74
N TYR A 176 17.80 1.69 11.72
CA TYR A 176 17.62 0.32 12.23
C TYR A 176 18.24 -0.72 11.28
N THR A 177 18.13 -0.52 9.97
CA THR A 177 18.82 -1.35 8.97
C THR A 177 20.35 -1.27 9.14
N GLN A 178 20.88 -0.07 9.36
CA GLN A 178 22.29 0.14 9.65
C GLN A 178 22.71 -0.53 10.96
N TRP A 179 21.88 -0.44 11.99
CA TRP A 179 22.15 -1.10 13.26
C TRP A 179 22.18 -2.63 13.10
N ILE A 180 21.23 -3.22 12.39
CA ILE A 180 21.22 -4.66 12.11
C ILE A 180 22.49 -5.07 11.35
N PHE A 181 22.88 -4.30 10.34
CA PHE A 181 24.12 -4.54 9.60
C PHE A 181 25.33 -4.55 10.54
N LEU A 182 25.44 -3.59 11.44
CA LEU A 182 26.55 -3.52 12.40
C LEU A 182 26.55 -4.71 13.38
N GLN A 183 25.38 -5.20 13.80
CA GLN A 183 25.31 -6.42 14.61
C GLN A 183 25.85 -7.65 13.85
N ILE A 184 25.45 -7.78 12.57
CA ILE A 184 25.92 -8.89 11.71
C ILE A 184 27.42 -8.74 11.45
N TYR A 185 27.89 -7.55 11.11
CA TYR A 185 29.29 -7.26 10.84
C TYR A 185 30.19 -7.52 12.05
N GLY A 186 29.71 -7.20 13.24
CA GLY A 186 30.41 -7.42 14.51
C GLY A 186 30.33 -8.85 15.05
N ALA A 187 29.78 -9.81 14.29
CA ALA A 187 29.54 -11.18 14.73
C ALA A 187 30.05 -12.21 13.72
N PHE A 188 30.28 -13.43 14.19
CA PHE A 188 30.47 -14.61 13.38
C PHE A 188 29.54 -15.73 13.86
N PHE A 189 29.25 -16.70 13.00
CA PHE A 189 28.46 -17.86 13.36
C PHE A 189 29.37 -18.99 13.83
N ASP A 190 29.27 -19.34 15.12
CA ASP A 190 29.99 -20.46 15.74
C ASP A 190 29.20 -21.77 15.51
N THR A 191 29.64 -22.56 14.56
CA THR A 191 28.99 -23.83 14.19
C THR A 191 29.03 -24.86 15.31
N THR A 192 30.01 -24.78 16.24
CA THR A 192 30.12 -25.73 17.34
C THR A 192 29.10 -25.43 18.45
N ARG A 193 28.67 -24.18 18.56
CA ARG A 193 27.71 -23.69 19.56
C ARG A 193 26.36 -23.35 18.97
N ASP A 194 26.20 -23.46 17.66
CA ASP A 194 25.00 -23.14 16.88
C ASP A 194 24.42 -21.75 17.21
N LYS A 195 25.30 -20.74 17.26
CA LYS A 195 24.91 -19.36 17.58
C LYS A 195 25.89 -18.30 17.08
N ALA A 196 25.38 -17.06 16.92
CA ALA A 196 26.23 -15.92 16.66
C ALA A 196 27.05 -15.53 17.90
N ARG A 197 28.33 -15.15 17.68
CA ARG A 197 29.25 -14.67 18.71
C ARG A 197 29.97 -13.41 18.25
N PRO A 198 30.49 -12.58 19.18
CA PRO A 198 31.27 -11.41 18.82
C PRO A 198 32.47 -11.75 17.95
N ILE A 199 32.70 -10.98 16.88
CA ILE A 199 33.83 -11.19 15.94
C ILE A 199 35.18 -11.13 16.64
N THR A 200 35.30 -10.36 17.73
CA THR A 200 36.51 -10.27 18.56
C THR A 200 36.97 -11.61 19.13
N GLU A 201 36.05 -12.54 19.34
CA GLU A 201 36.37 -13.88 19.84
C GLU A 201 36.91 -14.82 18.74
N LEU A 202 36.75 -14.44 17.44
CA LEU A 202 37.32 -15.15 16.32
C LEU A 202 38.73 -14.64 15.99
N ILE A 203 38.99 -13.34 16.21
CA ILE A 203 40.22 -12.66 15.83
C ILE A 203 41.31 -12.78 16.92
N ALA A 204 40.90 -13.05 18.18
CA ALA A 204 41.79 -13.27 19.30
C ALA A 204 42.48 -14.62 19.25
#